data_8455fd221f3033006d75bae684ace45f
#
_entry.id   8455fd221f3033006d75bae684ace45f
#
_cell.length_a   1.000
_cell.length_b   1.000
_cell.length_c   1.000
_cell.angle_alpha   90.00
_cell.angle_beta   90.00
_cell.angle_gamma   90.00
#
_symmetry.space_group_name_H-M   'P 1'
#
loop_
_entity.id
_entity.type
_entity.pdbx_description
1 polymer ?
#
loop_
_entity_poly.entity_id
_entity_poly.type
_entity_poly.pdbx_seq_one_letter_code
_entity_poly.pdbx_strand_id
1 'polypeptide(L)'
;PNHLAAPQEMLPLDKWAITRLNQLTERCKAAYDEYEFHVVSHAINDFCVVELSSFYLDIIKDRLYCEEKDGLPRRSAQTALYLILDTITKLFAPILCFTCDEIWQAMPHKNEDDQRNVVLNVMNEPFMQYALPEEEMAKWDALETLRDGVNAALESARAQKKIGKSLEAKVTLVTKTPVQDTALEEVRQAFENQWADLFIVSQVEVKEDAGLYGTAAETTVEGVRVLVEEAAGQKCERCWKHDGAVGQDAAHPTLCPRCAQVVSKMGL
;
A
#
# COMPACT_ATOMS: atom_id res chain seq x y z
N PRO A 1 2.43 -12.46 -17.09
CA PRO A 1 1.11 -12.00 -17.52
C PRO A 1 0.08 -13.13 -17.64
N ASN A 2 0.52 -14.40 -17.79
CA ASN A 2 -0.41 -15.52 -18.03
C ASN A 2 -1.10 -16.07 -16.76
N HIS A 3 -0.79 -15.53 -15.57
CA HIS A 3 -1.30 -15.98 -14.27
C HIS A 3 -1.63 -14.79 -13.38
N LEU A 4 -2.41 -13.83 -13.90
CA LEU A 4 -2.92 -12.73 -13.11
C LEU A 4 -3.96 -13.25 -12.12
N ALA A 5 -4.00 -12.68 -10.92
CA ALA A 5 -5.05 -12.97 -9.96
C ALA A 5 -6.42 -12.55 -10.53
N ALA A 6 -7.43 -13.39 -10.32
CA ALA A 6 -8.78 -13.07 -10.77
C ALA A 6 -9.36 -11.88 -9.98
N PRO A 7 -10.29 -11.10 -10.56
CA PRO A 7 -10.84 -9.91 -9.89
C PRO A 7 -11.40 -10.18 -8.48
N GLN A 8 -12.04 -11.34 -8.27
CA GLN A 8 -12.58 -11.73 -6.97
C GLN A 8 -11.50 -12.14 -5.95
N GLU A 9 -10.30 -12.47 -6.39
CA GLU A 9 -9.16 -12.86 -5.56
C GLU A 9 -8.25 -11.68 -5.19
N MET A 10 -8.39 -10.55 -5.89
CA MET A 10 -7.58 -9.36 -5.64
C MET A 10 -7.88 -8.77 -4.26
N LEU A 11 -6.83 -8.44 -3.53
CA LEU A 11 -6.96 -7.81 -2.21
C LEU A 11 -7.41 -6.35 -2.32
N PRO A 12 -8.11 -5.81 -1.30
CA PRO A 12 -8.68 -4.46 -1.36
C PRO A 12 -7.68 -3.36 -1.70
N LEU A 13 -6.47 -3.37 -1.12
CA LEU A 13 -5.41 -2.40 -1.41
C LEU A 13 -4.97 -2.45 -2.89
N ASP A 14 -4.90 -3.64 -3.48
CA ASP A 14 -4.50 -3.80 -4.88
C ASP A 14 -5.61 -3.34 -5.83
N LYS A 15 -6.87 -3.55 -5.46
CA LYS A 15 -8.04 -2.98 -6.17
C LYS A 15 -8.08 -1.46 -6.08
N TRP A 16 -7.75 -0.90 -4.91
CA TRP A 16 -7.60 0.55 -4.74
C TRP A 16 -6.57 1.10 -5.73
N ALA A 17 -5.38 0.51 -5.81
CA ALA A 17 -4.33 0.94 -6.73
C ALA A 17 -4.77 0.88 -8.20
N ILE A 18 -5.50 -0.17 -8.60
CA ILE A 18 -6.05 -0.28 -9.97
C ILE A 18 -7.18 0.73 -10.19
N THR A 19 -8.00 1.04 -9.19
CA THR A 19 -9.05 2.07 -9.31
C THR A 19 -8.42 3.45 -9.53
N ARG A 20 -7.34 3.80 -8.81
CA ARG A 20 -6.56 5.02 -9.05
C ARG A 20 -5.92 5.01 -10.46
N LEU A 21 -5.40 3.86 -10.90
CA LEU A 21 -4.89 3.69 -12.27
C LEU A 21 -5.97 3.93 -13.34
N ASN A 22 -7.19 3.46 -13.11
CA ASN A 22 -8.30 3.68 -14.03
C ASN A 22 -8.63 5.18 -14.17
N GLN A 23 -8.69 5.91 -13.05
CA GLN A 23 -8.87 7.37 -13.02
C GLN A 23 -7.74 8.09 -13.78
N LEU A 24 -6.48 7.68 -13.57
CA LEU A 24 -5.33 8.17 -14.33
C LEU A 24 -5.48 7.92 -15.83
N THR A 25 -5.89 6.70 -16.22
CA THR A 25 -6.05 6.30 -17.62
C THR A 25 -7.09 7.18 -18.33
N GLU A 26 -8.25 7.36 -17.73
CA GLU A 26 -9.32 8.22 -18.28
C GLU A 26 -8.84 9.66 -18.41
N ARG A 27 -8.18 10.22 -17.37
CA ARG A 27 -7.65 11.57 -17.39
C ARG A 27 -6.60 11.76 -18.48
N CYS A 28 -5.67 10.80 -18.63
CA CYS A 28 -4.63 10.89 -19.66
C CYS A 28 -5.20 10.78 -21.07
N LYS A 29 -6.16 9.88 -21.31
CA LYS A 29 -6.80 9.73 -22.63
C LYS A 29 -7.55 11.01 -23.02
N ALA A 30 -8.35 11.57 -22.11
CA ALA A 30 -9.04 12.83 -22.35
C ALA A 30 -8.05 13.99 -22.65
N ALA A 31 -6.94 14.06 -21.91
CA ALA A 31 -5.91 15.08 -22.16
C ALA A 31 -5.19 14.89 -23.50
N TYR A 32 -5.00 13.66 -23.96
CA TYR A 32 -4.47 13.39 -25.32
C TYR A 32 -5.43 13.83 -26.42
N ASP A 33 -6.73 13.62 -26.26
CA ASP A 33 -7.76 14.05 -27.21
C ASP A 33 -7.76 15.60 -27.38
N GLU A 34 -7.46 16.32 -26.30
CA GLU A 34 -7.35 17.80 -26.29
C GLU A 34 -5.92 18.32 -26.57
N TYR A 35 -4.94 17.42 -26.85
CA TYR A 35 -3.52 17.77 -27.05
C TYR A 35 -2.84 18.41 -25.83
N GLU A 36 -3.36 18.15 -24.62
CA GLU A 36 -2.83 18.68 -23.36
C GLU A 36 -1.73 17.78 -22.77
N PHE A 37 -0.62 17.59 -23.46
CA PHE A 37 0.49 16.71 -23.05
C PHE A 37 1.07 17.02 -21.66
N HIS A 38 1.02 18.29 -21.25
CA HIS A 38 1.46 18.70 -19.93
C HIS A 38 0.57 18.10 -18.81
N VAL A 39 -0.73 17.99 -19.05
CA VAL A 39 -1.67 17.33 -18.10
C VAL A 39 -1.33 15.86 -17.96
N VAL A 40 -1.04 15.16 -19.06
CA VAL A 40 -0.59 13.76 -19.04
C VAL A 40 0.68 13.60 -18.20
N SER A 41 1.68 14.45 -18.47
CA SER A 41 2.98 14.39 -17.78
C SER A 41 2.82 14.61 -16.26
N HIS A 42 2.05 15.63 -15.84
CA HIS A 42 1.78 15.89 -14.43
C HIS A 42 0.97 14.78 -13.78
N ALA A 43 -0.09 14.29 -14.44
CA ALA A 43 -0.94 13.25 -13.89
C ALA A 43 -0.17 11.94 -13.62
N ILE A 44 0.68 11.52 -14.57
CA ILE A 44 1.51 10.31 -14.39
C ILE A 44 2.55 10.53 -13.30
N ASN A 45 3.19 11.71 -13.25
CA ASN A 45 4.15 12.03 -12.19
C ASN A 45 3.50 12.00 -10.81
N ASP A 46 2.36 12.65 -10.64
CA ASP A 46 1.63 12.69 -9.38
C ASP A 46 1.22 11.27 -8.94
N PHE A 47 0.69 10.47 -9.85
CA PHE A 47 0.36 9.07 -9.57
C PHE A 47 1.58 8.27 -9.11
N CYS A 48 2.73 8.41 -9.77
CA CYS A 48 3.97 7.71 -9.40
C CYS A 48 4.51 8.16 -8.05
N VAL A 49 4.44 9.44 -7.72
CA VAL A 49 5.01 10.01 -6.49
C VAL A 49 4.04 9.84 -5.32
N VAL A 50 2.78 10.24 -5.49
CA VAL A 50 1.80 10.30 -4.40
C VAL A 50 1.17 8.92 -4.17
N GLU A 51 0.54 8.34 -5.19
CA GLU A 51 -0.22 7.11 -5.04
C GLU A 51 0.70 5.87 -4.91
N LEU A 52 1.72 5.78 -5.77
CA LEU A 52 2.59 4.61 -5.78
C LEU A 52 3.70 4.71 -4.73
N SER A 53 4.60 5.70 -4.82
CA SER A 53 5.82 5.69 -4.02
C SER A 53 5.57 5.96 -2.54
N SER A 54 4.69 6.92 -2.20
CA SER A 54 4.45 7.28 -0.80
C SER A 54 3.40 6.42 -0.10
N PHE A 55 2.64 5.62 -0.84
CA PHE A 55 1.60 4.78 -0.25
C PHE A 55 1.71 3.32 -0.69
N TYR A 56 1.30 2.99 -1.92
CA TYR A 56 1.10 1.61 -2.35
C TYR A 56 2.35 0.74 -2.29
N LEU A 57 3.44 1.19 -2.94
CA LEU A 57 4.67 0.41 -3.06
C LEU A 57 5.34 0.16 -1.71
N ASP A 58 5.23 1.11 -0.78
CA ASP A 58 5.82 0.96 0.55
C ASP A 58 5.08 -0.09 1.38
N ILE A 59 3.74 -0.10 1.33
CA ILE A 59 2.90 -1.04 2.07
C ILE A 59 3.09 -2.48 1.54
N ILE A 60 3.13 -2.68 0.23
CA ILE A 60 3.20 -4.04 -0.35
C ILE A 60 4.56 -4.72 -0.23
N LYS A 61 5.62 -4.02 0.22
CA LYS A 61 6.97 -4.61 0.38
C LYS A 61 6.96 -5.89 1.19
N ASP A 62 6.24 -5.89 2.32
CA ASP A 62 6.15 -7.08 3.16
C ASP A 62 5.54 -8.27 2.40
N ARG A 63 4.47 -8.05 1.62
CA ARG A 63 3.86 -9.09 0.79
C ARG A 63 4.80 -9.62 -0.29
N LEU A 64 5.55 -8.75 -0.95
CA LEU A 64 6.46 -9.13 -2.03
C LEU A 64 7.66 -9.96 -1.53
N TYR A 65 8.17 -9.63 -0.33
CA TYR A 65 9.41 -10.22 0.18
C TYR A 65 9.20 -11.29 1.26
N CYS A 66 8.10 -11.21 2.03
CA CYS A 66 7.89 -12.07 3.19
C CYS A 66 6.75 -13.09 3.02
N GLU A 67 5.91 -12.99 2.00
CA GLU A 67 4.88 -13.98 1.73
C GLU A 67 5.38 -15.18 0.91
N GLU A 68 4.58 -16.23 0.85
CA GLU A 68 4.82 -17.42 0.04
C GLU A 68 4.93 -17.03 -1.44
N LYS A 69 5.78 -17.73 -2.19
CA LYS A 69 6.05 -17.44 -3.62
C LYS A 69 4.77 -17.38 -4.45
N ASP A 70 3.85 -18.32 -4.25
CA ASP A 70 2.59 -18.45 -4.98
C ASP A 70 1.37 -18.06 -4.10
N GLY A 71 1.63 -17.46 -2.92
CA GLY A 71 0.60 -17.00 -2.01
C GLY A 71 -0.27 -15.88 -2.61
N LEU A 72 -1.56 -15.93 -2.32
CA LEU A 72 -2.52 -14.95 -2.86
C LEU A 72 -2.14 -13.49 -2.57
N PRO A 73 -1.68 -13.09 -1.37
CA PRO A 73 -1.31 -11.69 -1.12
C PRO A 73 -0.19 -11.20 -2.04
N ARG A 74 0.81 -12.05 -2.29
CA ARG A 74 1.92 -11.73 -3.21
C ARG A 74 1.46 -11.70 -4.65
N ARG A 75 0.64 -12.67 -5.09
CA ARG A 75 0.11 -12.74 -6.46
C ARG A 75 -0.81 -11.57 -6.79
N SER A 76 -1.64 -11.15 -5.83
CA SER A 76 -2.50 -9.99 -5.95
C SER A 76 -1.68 -8.71 -6.19
N ALA A 77 -0.67 -8.45 -5.34
CA ALA A 77 0.22 -7.31 -5.50
C ALA A 77 1.00 -7.35 -6.85
N GLN A 78 1.52 -8.51 -7.25
CA GLN A 78 2.21 -8.67 -8.54
C GLN A 78 1.28 -8.42 -9.73
N THR A 79 0.01 -8.80 -9.63
CA THR A 79 -1.00 -8.51 -10.65
C THR A 79 -1.22 -7.01 -10.80
N ALA A 80 -1.43 -6.30 -9.69
CA ALA A 80 -1.59 -4.85 -9.72
C ALA A 80 -0.35 -4.16 -10.28
N LEU A 81 0.85 -4.53 -9.83
CA LEU A 81 2.12 -3.98 -10.33
C LEU A 81 2.27 -4.17 -11.84
N TYR A 82 1.93 -5.35 -12.35
CA TYR A 82 2.00 -5.63 -13.79
C TYR A 82 1.03 -4.75 -14.58
N LEU A 83 -0.23 -4.65 -14.15
CA LEU A 83 -1.24 -3.82 -14.83
C LEU A 83 -0.88 -2.33 -14.78
N ILE A 84 -0.33 -1.86 -13.66
CA ILE A 84 0.15 -0.48 -13.49
C ILE A 84 1.32 -0.21 -14.44
N LEU A 85 2.33 -1.08 -14.46
CA LEU A 85 3.51 -0.90 -15.30
C LEU A 85 3.15 -0.91 -16.78
N ASP A 86 2.36 -1.90 -17.23
CA ASP A 86 1.89 -2.02 -18.61
C ASP A 86 1.13 -0.74 -19.05
N THR A 87 0.23 -0.25 -18.21
CA THR A 87 -0.59 0.93 -18.52
C THR A 87 0.24 2.21 -18.56
N ILE A 88 1.06 2.47 -17.54
CA ILE A 88 1.88 3.69 -17.50
C ILE A 88 2.87 3.71 -18.67
N THR A 89 3.48 2.57 -18.99
CA THR A 89 4.44 2.46 -20.10
C THR A 89 3.77 2.83 -21.43
N LYS A 90 2.57 2.33 -21.70
CA LYS A 90 1.81 2.65 -22.92
C LYS A 90 1.28 4.09 -22.93
N LEU A 91 0.79 4.58 -21.78
CA LEU A 91 0.27 5.95 -21.66
C LEU A 91 1.38 7.01 -21.85
N PHE A 92 2.59 6.74 -21.36
CA PHE A 92 3.67 7.72 -21.38
C PHE A 92 4.58 7.60 -22.63
N ALA A 93 4.45 6.55 -23.42
CA ALA A 93 5.23 6.30 -24.62
C ALA A 93 5.20 7.45 -25.63
N PRO A 94 4.09 8.18 -25.88
CA PRO A 94 4.11 9.33 -26.78
C PRO A 94 4.98 10.50 -26.32
N ILE A 95 5.30 10.59 -25.01
CA ILE A 95 6.10 11.68 -24.41
C ILE A 95 7.52 11.21 -24.14
N LEU A 96 7.70 10.04 -23.54
CA LEU A 96 9.00 9.45 -23.17
C LEU A 96 9.27 8.16 -23.97
N CYS A 97 9.24 8.26 -25.30
CA CYS A 97 9.27 7.11 -26.20
C CYS A 97 10.47 6.16 -25.97
N PHE A 98 11.67 6.67 -25.72
CA PHE A 98 12.86 5.84 -25.50
C PHE A 98 12.82 5.12 -24.15
N THR A 99 12.52 5.86 -23.08
CA THR A 99 12.43 5.28 -21.72
C THR A 99 11.31 4.23 -21.64
N CYS A 100 10.15 4.52 -22.25
CA CYS A 100 9.05 3.57 -22.27
C CYS A 100 9.36 2.33 -23.10
N ASP A 101 10.12 2.46 -24.19
CA ASP A 101 10.54 1.29 -24.95
C ASP A 101 11.59 0.44 -24.21
N GLU A 102 12.53 1.06 -23.48
CA GLU A 102 13.45 0.32 -22.60
C GLU A 102 12.69 -0.46 -21.52
N ILE A 103 11.68 0.14 -20.89
CA ILE A 103 10.81 -0.56 -19.93
C ILE A 103 10.07 -1.69 -20.63
N TRP A 104 9.51 -1.43 -21.81
CA TRP A 104 8.78 -2.41 -22.61
C TRP A 104 9.64 -3.63 -22.91
N GLN A 105 10.86 -3.45 -23.38
CA GLN A 105 11.78 -4.56 -23.68
C GLN A 105 12.17 -5.39 -22.44
N ALA A 106 12.08 -4.80 -21.24
CA ALA A 106 12.45 -5.46 -19.99
C ALA A 106 11.31 -6.17 -19.27
N MET A 107 10.03 -5.86 -19.61
CA MET A 107 8.87 -6.40 -18.92
C MET A 107 8.31 -7.65 -19.61
N PRO A 108 7.56 -8.52 -18.89
CA PRO A 108 6.87 -9.64 -19.52
C PRO A 108 5.67 -9.16 -20.35
N HIS A 109 5.42 -9.83 -21.46
CA HIS A 109 4.38 -9.48 -22.43
C HIS A 109 3.20 -10.47 -22.44
N LYS A 110 2.02 -9.99 -22.82
CA LYS A 110 0.89 -10.84 -23.19
C LYS A 110 1.08 -11.39 -24.60
N ASN A 111 0.32 -12.42 -24.95
CA ASN A 111 0.43 -13.05 -26.29
C ASN A 111 0.00 -12.10 -27.44
N GLU A 112 -0.88 -11.15 -27.12
CA GLU A 112 -1.39 -10.16 -28.08
C GLU A 112 -0.48 -8.93 -28.23
N ASP A 113 0.52 -8.76 -27.35
CA ASP A 113 1.43 -7.62 -27.37
C ASP A 113 2.42 -7.71 -28.55
N ASP A 114 2.62 -6.59 -29.25
CA ASP A 114 3.74 -6.45 -30.19
C ASP A 114 5.02 -6.11 -29.41
N GLN A 115 5.88 -7.11 -29.26
CA GLN A 115 7.09 -7.01 -28.43
C GLN A 115 8.21 -6.15 -29.07
N ARG A 116 8.09 -5.78 -30.35
CA ARG A 116 9.13 -5.05 -31.08
C ARG A 116 9.32 -3.61 -30.55
N ASN A 117 8.21 -2.96 -30.20
CA ASN A 117 8.26 -1.59 -29.65
C ASN A 117 6.93 -1.25 -28.96
N VAL A 118 6.99 -0.48 -27.87
CA VAL A 118 5.82 -0.07 -27.09
C VAL A 118 4.79 0.71 -27.94
N VAL A 119 5.22 1.55 -28.85
CA VAL A 119 4.33 2.40 -29.68
C VAL A 119 3.50 1.63 -30.71
N LEU A 120 3.79 0.35 -30.92
CA LEU A 120 2.99 -0.54 -31.76
C LEU A 120 1.78 -1.12 -31.01
N ASN A 121 1.64 -0.83 -29.73
CA ASN A 121 0.59 -1.30 -28.88
C ASN A 121 -0.43 -0.20 -28.55
N VAL A 122 -1.70 -0.60 -28.40
CA VAL A 122 -2.78 0.31 -28.03
C VAL A 122 -2.72 0.60 -26.53
N MET A 123 -2.98 1.84 -26.12
CA MET A 123 -3.18 2.21 -24.72
C MET A 123 -4.31 1.40 -24.10
N ASN A 124 -4.11 0.97 -22.85
CA ASN A 124 -5.11 0.16 -22.16
C ASN A 124 -6.40 0.96 -21.93
N GLU A 125 -7.52 0.25 -21.91
CA GLU A 125 -8.77 0.74 -21.34
C GLU A 125 -8.74 0.56 -19.81
N PRO A 126 -9.55 1.32 -19.03
CA PRO A 126 -9.71 1.11 -17.62
C PRO A 126 -10.11 -0.32 -17.26
N PHE A 127 -9.49 -0.89 -16.24
CA PHE A 127 -9.75 -2.26 -15.78
C PHE A 127 -10.93 -2.28 -14.81
N MET A 128 -12.15 -2.01 -15.31
CA MET A 128 -13.36 -1.88 -14.49
C MET A 128 -13.70 -3.13 -13.68
N GLN A 129 -13.27 -4.31 -14.14
CA GLN A 129 -13.49 -5.58 -13.41
C GLN A 129 -12.73 -5.65 -12.07
N TYR A 130 -11.71 -4.81 -11.86
CA TYR A 130 -10.95 -4.70 -10.62
C TYR A 130 -11.31 -3.46 -9.80
N ALA A 131 -12.15 -2.56 -10.35
CA ALA A 131 -12.46 -1.30 -9.71
C ALA A 131 -13.25 -1.48 -8.41
N LEU A 132 -12.95 -0.64 -7.42
CA LEU A 132 -13.76 -0.48 -6.22
C LEU A 132 -14.89 0.52 -6.48
N PRO A 133 -16.06 0.32 -5.83
CA PRO A 133 -17.12 1.33 -5.83
C PRO A 133 -16.67 2.62 -5.15
N GLU A 134 -17.32 3.74 -5.46
CA GLU A 134 -17.01 5.05 -4.89
C GLU A 134 -17.10 5.07 -3.36
N GLU A 135 -18.09 4.39 -2.78
CA GLU A 135 -18.23 4.25 -1.33
C GLU A 135 -17.02 3.57 -0.68
N GLU A 136 -16.45 2.55 -1.32
CA GLU A 136 -15.23 1.90 -0.82
C GLU A 136 -14.01 2.81 -1.01
N MET A 137 -13.93 3.56 -2.10
CA MET A 137 -12.84 4.53 -2.32
C MET A 137 -12.85 5.64 -1.27
N ALA A 138 -14.03 6.12 -0.85
CA ALA A 138 -14.14 7.11 0.22
C ALA A 138 -13.55 6.62 1.56
N LYS A 139 -13.68 5.32 1.87
CA LYS A 139 -13.03 4.72 3.07
C LYS A 139 -11.51 4.75 2.96
N TRP A 140 -10.96 4.53 1.74
CA TRP A 140 -9.53 4.65 1.51
C TRP A 140 -9.05 6.09 1.67
N ASP A 141 -9.77 7.08 1.18
CA ASP A 141 -9.44 8.51 1.34
C ASP A 141 -9.42 8.91 2.84
N ALA A 142 -10.37 8.39 3.62
CA ALA A 142 -10.39 8.58 5.07
C ALA A 142 -9.20 7.89 5.77
N LEU A 143 -8.81 6.69 5.33
CA LEU A 143 -7.62 5.99 5.82
C LEU A 143 -6.34 6.78 5.49
N GLU A 144 -6.20 7.29 4.27
CA GLU A 144 -5.04 8.11 3.89
C GLU A 144 -4.91 9.34 4.78
N THR A 145 -6.03 10.03 5.04
CA THR A 145 -6.07 11.18 5.96
C THR A 145 -5.61 10.80 7.37
N LEU A 146 -6.07 9.65 7.89
CA LEU A 146 -5.63 9.15 9.20
C LEU A 146 -4.13 8.78 9.19
N ARG A 147 -3.67 8.14 8.12
CA ARG A 147 -2.27 7.74 7.96
C ARG A 147 -1.32 8.94 7.93
N ASP A 148 -1.72 10.05 7.35
CA ASP A 148 -0.93 11.28 7.38
C ASP A 148 -0.71 11.77 8.81
N GLY A 149 -1.74 11.74 9.65
CA GLY A 149 -1.63 12.04 11.08
C GLY A 149 -0.70 11.06 11.82
N VAL A 150 -0.80 9.76 11.52
CA VAL A 150 0.09 8.72 12.06
C VAL A 150 1.54 8.96 11.63
N ASN A 151 1.79 9.25 10.36
CA ASN A 151 3.12 9.53 9.82
C ASN A 151 3.75 10.76 10.49
N ALA A 152 2.99 11.84 10.69
CA ALA A 152 3.47 13.02 11.39
C ALA A 152 3.87 12.70 12.84
N ALA A 153 3.10 11.87 13.55
CA ALA A 153 3.41 11.41 14.90
C ALA A 153 4.66 10.50 14.93
N LEU A 154 4.82 9.61 13.93
CA LEU A 154 6.02 8.77 13.79
C LEU A 154 7.28 9.61 13.54
N GLU A 155 7.22 10.64 12.68
CA GLU A 155 8.36 11.56 12.46
C GLU A 155 8.71 12.33 13.72
N SER A 156 7.72 12.80 14.48
CA SER A 156 7.95 13.45 15.78
C SER A 156 8.63 12.50 16.77
N ALA A 157 8.19 11.24 16.84
CA ALA A 157 8.80 10.23 17.70
C ALA A 157 10.24 9.90 17.29
N ARG A 158 10.56 9.88 15.99
CA ARG A 158 11.94 9.74 15.49
C ARG A 158 12.81 10.93 15.86
N ALA A 159 12.32 12.16 15.70
CA ALA A 159 13.03 13.37 16.09
C ALA A 159 13.35 13.38 17.59
N GLN A 160 12.45 12.84 18.41
CA GLN A 160 12.64 12.67 19.86
C GLN A 160 13.47 11.43 20.24
N LYS A 161 13.93 10.65 19.25
CA LYS A 161 14.69 9.40 19.46
C LYS A 161 13.96 8.33 20.29
N LYS A 162 12.62 8.35 20.28
CA LYS A 162 11.80 7.30 20.90
C LYS A 162 11.77 6.02 20.06
N ILE A 163 11.90 6.16 18.75
CA ILE A 163 12.01 5.09 17.78
C ILE A 163 13.08 5.43 16.75
N GLY A 164 13.69 4.43 16.11
CA GLY A 164 14.58 4.61 14.98
C GLY A 164 13.86 4.42 13.64
N LYS A 165 13.06 3.37 13.52
CA LYS A 165 12.30 3.00 12.31
C LYS A 165 10.83 2.82 12.63
N SER A 166 9.95 2.99 11.63
CA SER A 166 8.49 2.79 11.80
C SER A 166 8.14 1.40 12.32
N LEU A 167 8.83 0.36 11.86
CA LEU A 167 8.62 -1.02 12.31
C LEU A 167 9.07 -1.28 13.78
N GLU A 168 9.70 -0.31 14.45
CA GLU A 168 9.96 -0.36 15.88
C GLU A 168 8.83 0.26 16.70
N ALA A 169 7.80 0.80 16.02
CA ALA A 169 6.74 1.52 16.69
C ALA A 169 5.52 0.66 17.00
N LYS A 170 4.92 0.96 18.13
CA LYS A 170 3.53 0.73 18.48
C LYS A 170 2.77 2.05 18.36
N VAL A 171 1.69 2.05 17.59
CA VAL A 171 0.78 3.19 17.43
C VAL A 171 -0.48 2.94 18.24
N THR A 172 -0.85 3.89 19.08
CA THR A 172 -2.14 3.90 19.78
C THR A 172 -2.98 5.05 19.21
N LEU A 173 -4.10 4.71 18.58
CA LEU A 173 -5.13 5.67 18.20
C LEU A 173 -5.99 5.96 19.42
N VAL A 174 -6.00 7.21 19.88
CA VAL A 174 -6.65 7.60 21.13
C VAL A 174 -7.86 8.46 20.82
N THR A 175 -9.02 8.08 21.37
CA THR A 175 -10.25 8.87 21.32
C THR A 175 -10.65 9.33 22.73
N LYS A 176 -11.33 10.48 22.80
CA LYS A 176 -11.87 11.01 24.07
C LYS A 176 -13.28 10.47 24.35
N THR A 177 -14.01 10.18 23.30
CA THR A 177 -15.37 9.61 23.30
C THR A 177 -15.35 8.20 22.73
N PRO A 178 -16.40 7.40 22.91
CA PRO A 178 -16.50 6.08 22.28
C PRO A 178 -16.18 6.11 20.79
N VAL A 179 -15.42 5.14 20.30
CA VAL A 179 -14.94 5.10 18.90
C VAL A 179 -16.10 5.16 17.90
N GLN A 180 -17.23 4.51 18.22
CA GLN A 180 -18.44 4.53 17.39
C GLN A 180 -19.04 5.92 17.17
N ASP A 181 -18.68 6.89 18.00
CA ASP A 181 -19.15 8.29 17.92
C ASP A 181 -18.11 9.19 17.20
N THR A 182 -17.12 8.60 16.56
CA THR A 182 -16.04 9.31 15.88
C THR A 182 -15.93 8.92 14.41
N ALA A 183 -15.30 9.77 13.60
CA ALA A 183 -14.97 9.46 12.21
C ALA A 183 -14.02 8.25 12.04
N LEU A 184 -13.42 7.77 13.14
CA LEU A 184 -12.54 6.59 13.14
C LEU A 184 -13.33 5.29 12.94
N GLU A 185 -14.63 5.26 13.27
CA GLU A 185 -15.40 4.00 13.30
C GLU A 185 -15.50 3.36 11.92
N GLU A 186 -15.77 4.13 10.87
CA GLU A 186 -15.86 3.61 9.50
C GLU A 186 -14.52 3.05 9.02
N VAL A 187 -13.43 3.78 9.30
CA VAL A 187 -12.07 3.34 8.96
C VAL A 187 -11.70 2.10 9.78
N ARG A 188 -12.07 2.04 11.06
CA ARG A 188 -11.85 0.90 11.93
C ARG A 188 -12.55 -0.34 11.40
N GLN A 189 -13.83 -0.27 11.08
CA GLN A 189 -14.59 -1.40 10.56
C GLN A 189 -14.02 -1.93 9.23
N ALA A 190 -13.54 -1.03 8.37
CA ALA A 190 -13.00 -1.41 7.08
C ALA A 190 -11.59 -2.02 7.16
N PHE A 191 -10.72 -1.54 8.08
CA PHE A 191 -9.28 -1.79 8.02
C PHE A 191 -8.63 -2.29 9.33
N GLU A 192 -9.37 -2.50 10.42
CA GLU A 192 -8.81 -2.81 11.76
C GLU A 192 -7.75 -3.92 11.75
N ASN A 193 -7.99 -4.99 11.02
CA ASN A 193 -7.07 -6.13 10.94
C ASN A 193 -5.84 -5.86 10.04
N GLN A 194 -5.78 -4.73 9.36
CA GLN A 194 -4.73 -4.38 8.40
C GLN A 194 -3.93 -3.15 8.82
N TRP A 195 -4.27 -2.48 9.90
CA TRP A 195 -3.67 -1.19 10.28
C TRP A 195 -2.17 -1.26 10.48
N ALA A 196 -1.64 -2.33 11.08
CA ALA A 196 -0.20 -2.47 11.26
C ALA A 196 0.57 -2.52 9.94
N ASP A 197 -0.03 -3.12 8.89
CA ASP A 197 0.53 -3.14 7.55
C ASP A 197 0.36 -1.80 6.85
N LEU A 198 -0.84 -1.20 6.92
CA LEU A 198 -1.16 0.06 6.26
C LEU A 198 -0.38 1.27 6.83
N PHE A 199 -0.07 1.26 8.12
CA PHE A 199 0.77 2.27 8.78
C PHE A 199 2.26 1.90 8.78
N ILE A 200 2.60 0.69 8.34
CA ILE A 200 3.99 0.16 8.31
C ILE A 200 4.63 0.21 9.70
N VAL A 201 3.89 -0.30 10.69
CA VAL A 201 4.34 -0.40 12.08
C VAL A 201 4.20 -1.84 12.59
N SER A 202 4.76 -2.15 13.74
CA SER A 202 4.64 -3.49 14.31
C SER A 202 3.31 -3.73 14.99
N GLN A 203 2.79 -2.74 15.71
CA GLN A 203 1.59 -2.88 16.53
C GLN A 203 0.70 -1.65 16.40
N VAL A 204 -0.62 -1.87 16.36
CA VAL A 204 -1.64 -0.82 16.43
C VAL A 204 -2.71 -1.21 17.42
N GLU A 205 -3.14 -0.27 18.24
CA GLU A 205 -4.30 -0.43 19.12
C GLU A 205 -5.17 0.82 19.11
N VAL A 206 -6.43 0.68 19.48
CA VAL A 206 -7.35 1.80 19.69
C VAL A 206 -7.72 1.86 21.15
N LYS A 207 -7.67 3.06 21.74
CA LYS A 207 -8.04 3.29 23.14
C LYS A 207 -8.96 4.49 23.29
N GLU A 208 -10.02 4.29 24.04
CA GLU A 208 -10.81 5.38 24.60
C GLU A 208 -10.19 5.77 25.95
N ASP A 209 -9.50 6.89 25.98
CA ASP A 209 -8.82 7.37 27.20
C ASP A 209 -8.63 8.89 27.17
N ALA A 210 -9.42 9.59 27.98
CA ALA A 210 -9.36 11.04 28.05
C ALA A 210 -8.03 11.58 28.61
N GLY A 211 -7.33 10.82 29.45
CA GLY A 211 -6.03 11.17 30.01
C GLY A 211 -4.92 11.08 28.94
N LEU A 212 -4.86 9.95 28.24
CA LEU A 212 -3.94 9.75 27.12
C LEU A 212 -4.23 10.73 25.98
N TYR A 213 -5.52 11.00 25.68
CA TYR A 213 -5.91 11.96 24.66
C TYR A 213 -5.30 13.35 24.89
N GLY A 214 -5.19 13.78 26.14
CA GLY A 214 -4.56 15.06 26.49
C GLY A 214 -3.06 15.15 26.14
N THR A 215 -2.35 14.04 26.06
CA THR A 215 -0.90 13.96 25.84
C THR A 215 -0.50 13.46 24.45
N ALA A 216 -1.44 12.85 23.72
CA ALA A 216 -1.22 12.30 22.39
C ALA A 216 -1.16 13.41 21.32
N ALA A 217 -0.44 13.13 20.22
CA ALA A 217 -0.29 14.05 19.09
C ALA A 217 -1.63 14.25 18.35
N GLU A 218 -1.87 15.47 17.89
CA GLU A 218 -3.05 15.79 17.09
C GLU A 218 -2.97 15.19 15.70
N THR A 219 -4.15 14.88 15.13
CA THR A 219 -4.30 14.47 13.74
C THR A 219 -5.29 15.39 13.04
N THR A 220 -5.38 15.26 11.72
CA THR A 220 -6.39 15.94 10.91
C THR A 220 -7.78 15.30 11.04
N VAL A 221 -7.87 14.10 11.64
CA VAL A 221 -9.14 13.41 11.89
C VAL A 221 -9.70 13.89 13.23
N GLU A 222 -10.87 14.52 13.19
CA GLU A 222 -11.52 15.07 14.37
C GLU A 222 -11.78 14.00 15.44
N GLY A 223 -11.46 14.32 16.68
CA GLY A 223 -11.66 13.41 17.81
C GLY A 223 -10.64 12.27 17.92
N VAL A 224 -9.64 12.20 17.04
CA VAL A 224 -8.60 11.17 17.03
C VAL A 224 -7.23 11.79 17.26
N ARG A 225 -6.47 11.21 18.19
CA ARG A 225 -5.06 11.54 18.44
C ARG A 225 -4.20 10.31 18.36
N VAL A 226 -2.91 10.49 18.20
CA VAL A 226 -1.92 9.41 18.03
C VAL A 226 -0.86 9.47 19.10
N LEU A 227 -0.66 8.34 19.79
CA LEU A 227 0.48 8.11 20.66
C LEU A 227 1.42 7.10 19.98
N VAL A 228 2.71 7.41 19.98
CA VAL A 228 3.75 6.53 19.44
C VAL A 228 4.69 6.11 20.56
N GLU A 229 4.84 4.80 20.72
CA GLU A 229 5.72 4.14 21.69
C GLU A 229 6.58 3.09 20.99
N GLU A 230 7.60 2.59 21.66
CA GLU A 230 8.37 1.45 21.17
C GLU A 230 7.51 0.18 21.22
N ALA A 231 7.54 -0.60 20.14
CA ALA A 231 6.80 -1.84 20.04
C ALA A 231 7.37 -2.92 20.97
N ALA A 232 6.49 -3.68 21.61
CA ALA A 232 6.88 -4.79 22.47
C ALA A 232 7.31 -6.02 21.65
N GLY A 233 8.19 -6.85 22.25
CA GLY A 233 8.66 -8.09 21.67
C GLY A 233 10.01 -7.95 20.96
N GLN A 234 10.47 -9.08 20.38
CA GLN A 234 11.73 -9.13 19.64
C GLN A 234 11.50 -8.86 18.16
N LYS A 235 12.52 -8.32 17.51
CA LYS A 235 12.50 -8.08 16.08
C LYS A 235 12.61 -9.39 15.29
N CYS A 236 11.67 -9.66 14.41
CA CYS A 236 11.78 -10.73 13.43
C CYS A 236 12.83 -10.39 12.38
N GLU A 237 13.84 -11.27 12.17
CA GLU A 237 14.92 -11.02 11.21
C GLU A 237 14.46 -10.98 9.75
N ARG A 238 13.29 -11.55 9.43
CA ARG A 238 12.79 -11.62 8.06
C ARG A 238 11.86 -10.45 7.70
N CYS A 239 10.81 -10.19 8.47
CA CYS A 239 9.86 -9.10 8.18
C CYS A 239 10.17 -7.80 8.92
N TRP A 240 11.07 -7.85 9.90
CA TRP A 240 11.55 -6.74 10.74
C TRP A 240 10.52 -6.14 11.70
N LYS A 241 9.30 -6.70 11.76
CA LYS A 241 8.31 -6.34 12.78
C LYS A 241 8.74 -6.87 14.14
N HIS A 242 8.38 -6.15 15.20
CA HIS A 242 8.51 -6.58 16.57
C HIS A 242 7.28 -7.39 16.99
N ASP A 243 7.51 -8.60 17.52
CA ASP A 243 6.46 -9.53 17.90
C ASP A 243 6.89 -10.30 19.16
N GLY A 244 5.99 -10.41 20.16
CA GLY A 244 6.23 -11.16 21.39
C GLY A 244 6.35 -12.67 21.18
N ALA A 245 5.96 -13.19 20.02
CA ALA A 245 6.05 -14.59 19.68
C ALA A 245 7.31 -14.96 18.87
N VAL A 246 8.22 -14.03 18.61
CA VAL A 246 9.53 -14.34 18.03
C VAL A 246 10.28 -15.27 18.98
N GLY A 247 10.85 -16.35 18.45
CA GLY A 247 11.57 -17.36 19.22
C GLY A 247 10.73 -18.50 19.77
N GLN A 248 9.42 -18.52 19.52
CA GLN A 248 8.57 -19.66 19.93
C GLN A 248 8.72 -20.89 19.02
N ASP A 249 9.14 -20.71 17.77
CA ASP A 249 9.45 -21.82 16.86
C ASP A 249 10.90 -22.24 17.04
N ALA A 250 11.11 -23.48 17.51
CA ALA A 250 12.46 -24.02 17.79
C ALA A 250 13.30 -24.21 16.51
N ALA A 251 12.68 -24.42 15.36
CA ALA A 251 13.38 -24.54 14.09
C ALA A 251 13.80 -23.16 13.52
N HIS A 252 13.06 -22.11 13.87
CA HIS A 252 13.26 -20.75 13.40
C HIS A 252 13.24 -19.73 14.55
N PRO A 253 14.22 -19.77 15.49
CA PRO A 253 14.15 -19.02 16.76
C PRO A 253 14.28 -17.49 16.61
N THR A 254 14.61 -16.98 15.44
CA THR A 254 14.71 -15.54 15.15
C THR A 254 13.53 -14.98 14.38
N LEU A 255 12.54 -15.83 14.06
CA LEU A 255 11.39 -15.47 13.22
C LEU A 255 10.09 -15.37 14.04
N CYS A 256 9.20 -14.49 13.60
CA CYS A 256 7.83 -14.49 14.07
C CYS A 256 7.05 -15.69 13.50
N PRO A 257 5.91 -16.11 14.10
CA PRO A 257 5.18 -17.31 13.70
C PRO A 257 4.81 -17.32 12.20
N ARG A 258 4.37 -16.19 11.66
CA ARG A 258 4.06 -16.06 10.22
C ARG A 258 5.29 -16.37 9.35
N CYS A 259 6.42 -15.74 9.65
CA CYS A 259 7.64 -15.93 8.86
C CYS A 259 8.19 -17.35 9.00
N ALA A 260 8.15 -17.93 10.19
CA ALA A 260 8.54 -19.32 10.44
C ALA A 260 7.70 -20.30 9.60
N GLN A 261 6.38 -20.10 9.58
CA GLN A 261 5.48 -20.93 8.75
C GLN A 261 5.81 -20.84 7.25
N VAL A 262 6.07 -19.63 6.74
CA VAL A 262 6.41 -19.43 5.31
C VAL A 262 7.73 -20.10 4.98
N VAL A 263 8.78 -19.93 5.82
CA VAL A 263 10.10 -20.52 5.60
C VAL A 263 10.05 -22.05 5.66
N SER A 264 9.33 -22.63 6.62
CA SER A 264 9.09 -24.07 6.73
C SER A 264 8.43 -24.66 5.47
N LYS A 265 7.44 -23.96 4.89
CA LYS A 265 6.80 -24.38 3.63
C LYS A 265 7.73 -24.28 2.42
N MET A 266 8.75 -23.43 2.48
CA MET A 266 9.78 -23.33 1.43
C MET A 266 10.84 -24.43 1.53
N GLY A 267 10.82 -25.24 2.60
CA GLY A 267 11.79 -26.31 2.84
C GLY A 267 13.16 -25.80 3.28
N LEU A 268 13.22 -24.62 3.91
CA LEU A 268 14.43 -23.94 4.39
C LEU A 268 14.53 -24.02 5.91
#